data_4a0d692ce24b9d4371dea74996974e45
#
_entry.id   4a0d692ce24b9d4371dea74996974e45
#
_cell.length_a   1.000
_cell.length_b   1.000
_cell.length_c   1.000
_cell.angle_alpha   90.00
_cell.angle_beta   90.00
_cell.angle_gamma   90.00
#
_symmetry.space_group_name_H-M   'P 1'
#
loop_
_entity.id
_entity.type
_entity.pdbx_description
1 polymer ?
#
loop_
_entity_poly.entity_id
_entity_poly.type
_entity_poly.pdbx_seq_one_letter_code
_entity_poly.pdbx_strand_id
1 'polypeptide(L)'
;MAAVISRNDPAFDEALLDRASVAFGVFDGVHEGHRFIIGEAVNTAREEGRASAVITFDIDPDEVFAADRLKKLMTNEARIAKLAELDVDAVVVLPFSREFAAQSPEDFLNACFGGGVPSHIHIGSDFHFGRKAAGNVESLRVWGAERGMEVHGHELVAEGGRPVTATRIRGLLSEGRAREAADLLGRPYELSGLVRPGRGEGRD
;
A
#
# COMPACT_ATOMS: atom_id res chain seq x y z
N MET A 1 -3.06 17.44 3.64
CA MET A 1 -3.68 16.11 3.42
C MET A 1 -3.70 15.87 1.93
N ALA A 2 -3.20 14.74 1.48
CA ALA A 2 -3.12 14.38 0.06
C ALA A 2 -4.51 14.30 -0.61
N ALA A 3 -4.57 14.56 -1.92
CA ALA A 3 -5.76 14.26 -2.69
C ALA A 3 -5.96 12.74 -2.79
N VAL A 4 -7.15 12.23 -2.46
CA VAL A 4 -7.50 10.81 -2.65
C VAL A 4 -8.36 10.71 -3.89
N ILE A 5 -7.87 9.96 -4.89
CA ILE A 5 -8.48 9.90 -6.22
C ILE A 5 -8.67 8.44 -6.61
N SER A 6 -9.90 8.04 -6.93
CA SER A 6 -10.16 6.72 -7.50
C SER A 6 -9.77 6.70 -8.98
N ARG A 7 -9.10 5.63 -9.41
CA ARG A 7 -8.78 5.40 -10.83
C ARG A 7 -10.02 5.36 -11.73
N ASN A 8 -11.17 4.96 -11.17
CA ASN A 8 -12.46 4.92 -11.88
C ASN A 8 -13.21 6.25 -11.86
N ASP A 9 -12.69 7.28 -11.19
CA ASP A 9 -13.30 8.60 -11.20
C ASP A 9 -13.19 9.18 -12.63
N PRO A 10 -14.29 9.63 -13.25
CA PRO A 10 -14.23 10.28 -14.55
C PRO A 10 -13.35 11.53 -14.59
N ALA A 11 -13.08 12.12 -13.42
CA ALA A 11 -12.17 13.26 -13.26
C ALA A 11 -10.71 12.84 -13.04
N PHE A 12 -10.39 11.54 -13.06
CA PHE A 12 -9.01 11.09 -12.92
C PHE A 12 -8.18 11.56 -14.12
N ASP A 13 -7.19 12.36 -13.81
CA ASP A 13 -6.23 12.84 -14.82
C ASP A 13 -4.99 11.92 -14.80
N GLU A 14 -4.75 11.20 -15.87
CA GLU A 14 -3.57 10.32 -16.01
C GLU A 14 -2.26 11.11 -15.93
N ALA A 15 -2.28 12.40 -16.27
CA ALA A 15 -1.13 13.29 -16.13
C ALA A 15 -0.66 13.43 -14.67
N LEU A 16 -1.50 13.10 -13.69
CA LEU A 16 -1.12 13.08 -12.28
C LEU A 16 0.04 12.11 -12.00
N LEU A 17 0.08 10.99 -12.72
CA LEU A 17 1.14 9.99 -12.58
C LEU A 17 2.30 10.24 -13.53
N ASP A 18 2.09 11.04 -14.58
CA ASP A 18 3.14 11.27 -15.55
C ASP A 18 4.36 11.94 -14.89
N ARG A 19 5.48 11.23 -14.96
CA ARG A 19 6.75 11.66 -14.36
C ARG A 19 6.73 11.85 -12.83
N ALA A 20 5.69 11.42 -12.12
CA ALA A 20 5.68 11.43 -10.67
C ALA A 20 6.69 10.43 -10.09
N SER A 21 7.07 10.59 -8.82
CA SER A 21 7.69 9.54 -8.01
C SER A 21 6.62 8.87 -7.18
N VAL A 22 6.44 7.56 -7.32
CA VAL A 22 5.33 6.84 -6.70
C VAL A 22 5.80 5.71 -5.79
N ALA A 23 5.09 5.51 -4.67
CA ALA A 23 5.15 4.29 -3.87
C ALA A 23 3.96 3.40 -4.24
N PHE A 24 4.19 2.12 -4.53
CA PHE A 24 3.13 1.20 -4.91
C PHE A 24 3.05 -0.01 -3.98
N GLY A 25 1.87 -0.30 -3.46
CA GLY A 25 1.63 -1.42 -2.56
C GLY A 25 0.23 -1.46 -1.94
N VAL A 26 -0.05 -2.53 -1.21
CA VAL A 26 -1.30 -2.69 -0.44
C VAL A 26 -1.29 -1.81 0.81
N PHE A 27 -0.15 -1.76 1.50
CA PHE A 27 0.11 -0.94 2.68
C PHE A 27 -0.80 -1.23 3.89
N ASP A 28 -1.21 -2.50 4.12
CA ASP A 28 -2.00 -2.85 5.32
C ASP A 28 -1.25 -2.48 6.60
N GLY A 29 -1.94 -1.74 7.46
CA GLY A 29 -1.39 -1.23 8.72
C GLY A 29 -0.53 0.03 8.58
N VAL A 30 -0.08 0.44 7.40
CA VAL A 30 0.81 1.61 7.18
C VAL A 30 1.92 1.64 8.24
N HIS A 31 2.64 0.50 8.38
CA HIS A 31 3.70 0.31 9.37
C HIS A 31 5.01 1.01 8.95
N GLU A 32 6.02 1.00 9.83
CA GLU A 32 7.29 1.72 9.60
C GLU A 32 7.99 1.31 8.28
N GLY A 33 7.91 0.03 7.86
CA GLY A 33 8.41 -0.39 6.56
C GLY A 33 7.68 0.25 5.37
N HIS A 34 6.36 0.42 5.48
CA HIS A 34 5.57 1.12 4.48
C HIS A 34 5.88 2.62 4.44
N ARG A 35 5.98 3.24 5.63
CA ARG A 35 6.35 4.66 5.76
C ARG A 35 7.72 4.96 5.17
N PHE A 36 8.67 4.03 5.34
CA PHE A 36 10.00 4.14 4.73
C PHE A 36 9.91 4.19 3.20
N ILE A 37 9.23 3.22 2.55
CA ILE A 37 9.08 3.16 1.09
C ILE A 37 8.38 4.43 0.56
N ILE A 38 7.32 4.88 1.24
CA ILE A 38 6.59 6.08 0.86
C ILE A 38 7.47 7.33 1.04
N GLY A 39 8.23 7.37 2.14
CA GLY A 39 9.20 8.46 2.39
C GLY A 39 10.26 8.58 1.30
N GLU A 40 10.78 7.45 0.80
CA GLU A 40 11.73 7.44 -0.32
C GLU A 40 11.10 8.00 -1.61
N ALA A 41 9.84 7.65 -1.90
CA ALA A 41 9.14 8.24 -3.03
C ALA A 41 8.97 9.75 -2.91
N VAL A 42 8.63 10.24 -1.70
CA VAL A 42 8.51 11.67 -1.42
C VAL A 42 9.87 12.40 -1.55
N ASN A 43 10.94 11.79 -1.04
CA ASN A 43 12.28 12.37 -1.10
C ASN A 43 12.75 12.48 -2.56
N THR A 44 12.61 11.42 -3.35
CA THR A 44 12.93 11.43 -4.78
C THR A 44 12.13 12.50 -5.54
N ALA A 45 10.82 12.61 -5.26
CA ALA A 45 9.97 13.63 -5.86
C ALA A 45 10.47 15.06 -5.56
N ARG A 46 10.84 15.31 -4.31
CA ARG A 46 11.34 16.63 -3.87
C ARG A 46 12.67 16.98 -4.51
N GLU A 47 13.60 16.03 -4.57
CA GLU A 47 14.92 16.24 -5.16
C GLU A 47 14.83 16.59 -6.65
N GLU A 48 13.83 16.05 -7.36
CA GLU A 48 13.64 16.29 -8.78
C GLU A 48 12.58 17.36 -9.10
N GLY A 49 11.95 17.95 -8.09
CA GLY A 49 10.87 18.95 -8.29
C GLY A 49 9.63 18.34 -8.96
N ARG A 50 9.27 17.11 -8.62
CA ARG A 50 8.16 16.34 -9.17
C ARG A 50 7.06 16.13 -8.14
N ALA A 51 5.89 15.67 -8.61
CA ALA A 51 4.83 15.21 -7.73
C ALA A 51 5.17 13.85 -7.11
N SER A 52 4.69 13.64 -5.87
CA SER A 52 4.76 12.37 -5.16
C SER A 52 3.37 11.72 -5.06
N ALA A 53 3.26 10.42 -5.26
CA ALA A 53 2.00 9.73 -5.09
C ALA A 53 2.15 8.35 -4.45
N VAL A 54 1.08 7.90 -3.79
CA VAL A 54 0.90 6.51 -3.39
C VAL A 54 -0.11 5.87 -4.33
N ILE A 55 0.22 4.71 -4.87
CA ILE A 55 -0.72 3.85 -5.60
C ILE A 55 -1.07 2.68 -4.69
N THR A 56 -2.36 2.47 -4.43
CA THR A 56 -2.88 1.37 -3.62
C THR A 56 -4.19 0.85 -4.17
N PHE A 57 -4.77 -0.18 -3.56
CA PHE A 57 -6.04 -0.77 -3.98
C PHE A 57 -7.19 -0.33 -3.07
N ASP A 58 -8.40 -0.33 -3.59
CA ASP A 58 -9.63 -0.06 -2.83
C ASP A 58 -9.87 -1.12 -1.75
N ILE A 59 -9.59 -2.39 -2.07
CA ILE A 59 -9.66 -3.52 -1.13
C ILE A 59 -8.29 -4.22 -1.04
N ASP A 60 -8.04 -4.92 0.07
CA ASP A 60 -6.87 -5.77 0.18
C ASP A 60 -7.02 -6.98 -0.76
N PRO A 61 -6.04 -7.28 -1.63
CA PRO A 61 -6.08 -8.46 -2.50
C PRO A 61 -6.43 -9.76 -1.78
N ASP A 62 -6.00 -9.94 -0.54
CA ASP A 62 -6.30 -11.11 0.27
C ASP A 62 -7.79 -11.21 0.66
N GLU A 63 -8.55 -10.11 0.65
CA GLU A 63 -10.01 -10.16 0.82
C GLU A 63 -10.71 -10.88 -0.33
N VAL A 64 -10.14 -10.79 -1.53
CA VAL A 64 -10.68 -11.45 -2.73
C VAL A 64 -10.34 -12.93 -2.77
N PHE A 65 -9.15 -13.31 -2.27
CA PHE A 65 -8.62 -14.67 -2.41
C PHE A 65 -8.67 -15.49 -1.12
N ALA A 66 -8.65 -14.88 0.04
CA ALA A 66 -8.48 -15.52 1.34
C ALA A 66 -9.27 -14.82 2.46
N ALA A 67 -10.47 -14.31 2.16
CA ALA A 67 -11.30 -13.51 3.08
C ALA A 67 -11.44 -14.14 4.49
N ASP A 68 -11.64 -15.47 4.56
CA ASP A 68 -11.81 -16.20 5.81
C ASP A 68 -10.54 -16.27 6.68
N ARG A 69 -9.38 -16.00 6.11
CA ARG A 69 -8.07 -16.10 6.76
C ARG A 69 -7.44 -14.74 7.07
N LEU A 70 -7.87 -13.71 6.35
CA LEU A 70 -7.28 -12.39 6.47
C LEU A 70 -7.77 -11.69 7.75
N LYS A 71 -6.83 -11.36 8.63
CA LYS A 71 -7.04 -10.48 9.77
C LYS A 71 -6.37 -9.15 9.45
N LYS A 72 -7.10 -8.23 8.82
CA LYS A 72 -6.57 -6.91 8.49
C LYS A 72 -6.15 -6.14 9.75
N LEU A 73 -5.10 -5.35 9.62
CA LEU A 73 -4.66 -4.44 10.67
C LEU A 73 -5.57 -3.20 10.78
N MET A 74 -6.26 -2.86 9.69
CA MET A 74 -7.21 -1.73 9.63
C MET A 74 -8.22 -1.92 8.49
N THR A 75 -9.30 -1.14 8.52
CA THR A 75 -10.25 -1.12 7.39
C THR A 75 -9.61 -0.48 6.15
N ASN A 76 -10.17 -0.72 4.97
CA ASN A 76 -9.67 -0.12 3.72
C ASN A 76 -9.77 1.40 3.76
N GLU A 77 -10.90 1.94 4.28
CA GLU A 77 -11.11 3.37 4.45
C GLU A 77 -10.08 3.99 5.39
N ALA A 78 -9.83 3.35 6.54
CA ALA A 78 -8.81 3.82 7.50
C ALA A 78 -7.40 3.77 6.90
N ARG A 79 -7.09 2.75 6.09
CA ARG A 79 -5.82 2.62 5.38
C ARG A 79 -5.61 3.76 4.38
N ILE A 80 -6.60 4.01 3.53
CA ILE A 80 -6.54 5.09 2.53
C ILE A 80 -6.43 6.45 3.22
N ALA A 81 -7.24 6.69 4.28
CA ALA A 81 -7.16 7.91 5.07
C ALA A 81 -5.77 8.09 5.70
N LYS A 82 -5.20 7.02 6.26
CA LYS A 82 -3.86 7.06 6.86
C LYS A 82 -2.76 7.32 5.83
N LEU A 83 -2.87 6.78 4.63
CA LEU A 83 -1.96 7.10 3.52
C LEU A 83 -2.04 8.57 3.12
N ALA A 84 -3.25 9.15 3.11
CA ALA A 84 -3.45 10.57 2.78
C ALA A 84 -2.95 11.55 3.86
N GLU A 85 -2.68 11.07 5.08
CA GLU A 85 -2.03 11.85 6.15
C GLU A 85 -0.51 11.93 5.97
N LEU A 86 0.08 11.07 5.13
CA LEU A 86 1.50 11.11 4.81
C LEU A 86 1.79 12.30 3.88
N ASP A 87 3.05 12.68 3.79
CA ASP A 87 3.50 13.88 3.11
C ASP A 87 3.61 13.68 1.58
N VAL A 88 2.59 13.03 0.99
CA VAL A 88 2.44 12.81 -0.44
C VAL A 88 1.45 13.80 -1.05
N ASP A 89 1.56 14.09 -2.33
CA ASP A 89 0.63 14.99 -3.03
C ASP A 89 -0.70 14.29 -3.35
N ALA A 90 -0.66 13.00 -3.67
CA ALA A 90 -1.85 12.23 -4.02
C ALA A 90 -1.81 10.76 -3.54
N VAL A 91 -3.00 10.20 -3.32
CA VAL A 91 -3.24 8.77 -3.14
C VAL A 91 -4.16 8.31 -4.27
N VAL A 92 -3.64 7.49 -5.17
CA VAL A 92 -4.38 6.90 -6.29
C VAL A 92 -4.87 5.51 -5.87
N VAL A 93 -6.18 5.33 -5.90
CA VAL A 93 -6.85 4.11 -5.48
C VAL A 93 -7.31 3.32 -6.70
N LEU A 94 -6.73 2.14 -6.91
CA LEU A 94 -7.06 1.23 -7.99
C LEU A 94 -8.17 0.27 -7.55
N PRO A 95 -9.21 0.05 -8.36
CA PRO A 95 -10.19 -1.00 -8.08
C PRO A 95 -9.54 -2.37 -8.25
N PHE A 96 -9.69 -3.24 -7.25
CA PHE A 96 -9.14 -4.59 -7.28
C PHE A 96 -10.24 -5.64 -7.40
N SER A 97 -10.05 -6.57 -8.31
CA SER A 97 -10.97 -7.70 -8.53
C SER A 97 -10.21 -8.97 -8.92
N ARG A 98 -10.93 -10.10 -8.97
CA ARG A 98 -10.38 -11.36 -9.47
C ARG A 98 -9.92 -11.25 -10.92
N GLU A 99 -10.68 -10.53 -11.74
CA GLU A 99 -10.39 -10.28 -13.15
C GLU A 99 -9.13 -9.43 -13.29
N PHE A 100 -9.00 -8.37 -12.46
CA PHE A 100 -7.82 -7.54 -12.43
C PHE A 100 -6.56 -8.35 -12.06
N ALA A 101 -6.65 -9.16 -11.03
CA ALA A 101 -5.55 -10.01 -10.58
C ALA A 101 -5.20 -11.17 -11.55
N ALA A 102 -6.13 -11.54 -12.44
CA ALA A 102 -5.92 -12.59 -13.44
C ALA A 102 -5.18 -12.12 -14.70
N GLN A 103 -4.92 -10.83 -14.83
CA GLN A 103 -4.18 -10.24 -15.94
C GLN A 103 -2.72 -10.73 -15.97
N SER A 104 -2.13 -10.75 -17.16
CA SER A 104 -0.68 -10.94 -17.26
C SER A 104 0.08 -9.84 -16.49
N PRO A 105 1.33 -10.04 -16.07
CA PRO A 105 2.09 -8.97 -15.42
C PRO A 105 2.15 -7.67 -16.26
N GLU A 106 2.28 -7.77 -17.55
CA GLU A 106 2.31 -6.61 -18.45
C GLU A 106 0.94 -5.90 -18.49
N ASP A 107 -0.17 -6.64 -18.70
CA ASP A 107 -1.51 -6.06 -18.72
C ASP A 107 -1.86 -5.43 -17.39
N PHE A 108 -1.43 -6.04 -16.27
CA PHE A 108 -1.61 -5.50 -14.92
C PHE A 108 -0.91 -4.12 -14.79
N LEU A 109 0.34 -4.00 -15.23
CA LEU A 109 1.08 -2.74 -15.18
C LEU A 109 0.45 -1.68 -16.08
N ASN A 110 0.05 -2.07 -17.30
CA ASN A 110 -0.65 -1.19 -18.23
C ASN A 110 -1.99 -0.69 -17.62
N ALA A 111 -2.72 -1.55 -16.91
CA ALA A 111 -3.95 -1.16 -16.23
C ALA A 111 -3.70 -0.25 -15.02
N CYS A 112 -2.60 -0.46 -14.27
CA CYS A 112 -2.24 0.37 -13.12
C CYS A 112 -1.86 1.79 -13.53
N PHE A 113 -1.04 1.92 -14.56
CA PHE A 113 -0.44 3.22 -14.92
C PHE A 113 -1.23 3.95 -16.02
N GLY A 114 -2.02 3.23 -16.84
CA GLY A 114 -2.76 3.85 -17.94
C GLY A 114 -1.83 4.52 -18.92
N GLY A 115 -2.11 5.80 -19.27
CA GLY A 115 -1.26 6.62 -20.13
C GLY A 115 -0.20 7.44 -19.40
N GLY A 116 -0.24 7.48 -18.05
CA GLY A 116 0.70 8.25 -17.22
C GLY A 116 1.78 7.37 -16.60
N VAL A 117 2.98 7.36 -17.13
CA VAL A 117 4.10 6.56 -16.61
C VAL A 117 4.93 7.37 -15.61
N PRO A 118 5.03 6.91 -14.34
CA PRO A 118 5.89 7.58 -13.37
C PRO A 118 7.35 7.56 -13.80
N SER A 119 8.13 8.56 -13.36
CA SER A 119 9.58 8.53 -13.54
C SER A 119 10.28 7.58 -12.59
N HIS A 120 9.73 7.45 -11.38
CA HIS A 120 10.25 6.58 -10.32
C HIS A 120 9.13 5.78 -9.68
N ILE A 121 9.40 4.52 -9.39
CA ILE A 121 8.53 3.66 -8.59
C ILE A 121 9.29 3.02 -7.44
N HIS A 122 8.77 3.14 -6.23
CA HIS A 122 9.30 2.60 -4.99
C HIS A 122 8.39 1.47 -4.48
N ILE A 123 8.96 0.27 -4.31
CA ILE A 123 8.24 -0.95 -3.90
C ILE A 123 9.08 -1.76 -2.93
N GLY A 124 8.45 -2.65 -2.17
CA GLY A 124 9.17 -3.64 -1.39
C GLY A 124 9.86 -4.68 -2.28
N SER A 125 11.01 -5.21 -1.87
CA SER A 125 11.73 -6.26 -2.61
C SER A 125 10.92 -7.56 -2.76
N ASP A 126 9.91 -7.75 -1.92
CA ASP A 126 8.98 -8.89 -1.93
C ASP A 126 7.69 -8.62 -2.74
N PHE A 127 7.62 -7.50 -3.46
CA PHE A 127 6.43 -7.14 -4.24
C PHE A 127 6.20 -8.08 -5.41
N HIS A 128 5.00 -8.64 -5.47
CA HIS A 128 4.56 -9.51 -6.57
C HIS A 128 3.21 -9.05 -7.11
N PHE A 129 2.97 -9.24 -8.41
CA PHE A 129 1.75 -8.79 -9.08
C PHE A 129 1.35 -9.66 -10.27
N GLY A 130 0.15 -9.42 -10.78
CA GLY A 130 -0.40 -10.15 -11.92
C GLY A 130 -0.75 -11.60 -11.61
N ARG A 131 -1.18 -12.32 -12.64
CA ARG A 131 -1.69 -13.70 -12.52
C ARG A 131 -0.68 -14.64 -11.85
N LYS A 132 -1.13 -15.29 -10.77
CA LYS A 132 -0.33 -16.22 -9.96
C LYS A 132 0.94 -15.57 -9.37
N ALA A 133 0.91 -14.27 -9.12
CA ALA A 133 2.08 -13.53 -8.62
C ALA A 133 3.34 -13.70 -9.50
N ALA A 134 3.15 -13.79 -10.83
CA ALA A 134 4.25 -14.04 -11.77
C ALA A 134 5.11 -12.79 -12.00
N GLY A 135 4.56 -11.59 -11.81
CA GLY A 135 5.31 -10.32 -11.85
C GLY A 135 6.07 -10.11 -10.54
N ASN A 136 7.23 -9.50 -10.61
CA ASN A 136 8.11 -9.16 -9.50
C ASN A 136 8.90 -7.88 -9.80
N VAL A 137 9.79 -7.47 -8.89
CA VAL A 137 10.63 -6.29 -9.03
C VAL A 137 11.43 -6.30 -10.33
N GLU A 138 11.99 -7.44 -10.72
CA GLU A 138 12.82 -7.55 -11.94
C GLU A 138 11.99 -7.39 -13.22
N SER A 139 10.82 -8.04 -13.29
CA SER A 139 9.91 -7.85 -14.43
C SER A 139 9.39 -6.42 -14.53
N LEU A 140 9.20 -5.75 -13.38
CA LEU A 140 8.85 -4.33 -13.34
C LEU A 140 10.00 -3.44 -13.84
N ARG A 141 11.24 -3.77 -13.51
CA ARG A 141 12.42 -3.05 -14.04
C ARG A 141 12.52 -3.15 -15.55
N VAL A 142 12.31 -4.33 -16.10
CA VAL A 142 12.30 -4.53 -17.56
C VAL A 142 11.21 -3.69 -18.21
N TRP A 143 9.97 -3.79 -17.71
CA TRP A 143 8.83 -3.03 -18.23
C TRP A 143 9.05 -1.51 -18.11
N GLY A 144 9.60 -1.06 -16.98
CA GLY A 144 9.86 0.35 -16.69
C GLY A 144 10.97 0.94 -17.57
N ALA A 145 12.06 0.19 -17.77
CA ALA A 145 13.19 0.66 -18.58
C ALA A 145 12.77 1.01 -20.02
N GLU A 146 11.85 0.25 -20.61
CA GLU A 146 11.30 0.52 -21.94
C GLU A 146 10.50 1.83 -22.02
N ARG A 147 10.07 2.35 -20.83
CA ARG A 147 9.20 3.53 -20.71
C ARG A 147 9.87 4.70 -19.99
N GLY A 148 11.17 4.56 -19.70
CA GLY A 148 11.94 5.60 -19.01
C GLY A 148 11.61 5.73 -17.52
N MET A 149 11.07 4.67 -16.89
CA MET A 149 10.77 4.61 -15.46
C MET A 149 11.90 3.90 -14.71
N GLU A 150 12.35 4.49 -13.61
CA GLU A 150 13.31 3.87 -12.69
C GLU A 150 12.60 3.11 -11.56
N VAL A 151 13.05 1.89 -11.27
CA VAL A 151 12.41 1.00 -10.28
C VAL A 151 13.32 0.78 -9.09
N HIS A 152 12.90 1.24 -7.92
CA HIS A 152 13.57 1.13 -6.63
C HIS A 152 12.91 0.02 -5.80
N GLY A 153 13.54 -1.15 -5.77
CA GLY A 153 13.14 -2.24 -4.87
C GLY A 153 13.84 -2.08 -3.52
N HIS A 154 13.07 -1.84 -2.46
CA HIS A 154 13.59 -1.62 -1.11
C HIS A 154 13.58 -2.90 -0.30
N GLU A 155 14.68 -3.19 0.36
CA GLU A 155 14.75 -4.27 1.35
C GLU A 155 13.82 -3.96 2.54
N LEU A 156 13.30 -5.02 3.15
CA LEU A 156 12.38 -4.87 4.27
C LEU A 156 13.10 -4.21 5.47
N VAL A 157 12.52 -3.12 5.97
CA VAL A 157 12.98 -2.49 7.21
C VAL A 157 12.98 -3.53 8.33
N ALA A 158 14.05 -3.57 9.10
CA ALA A 158 14.21 -4.53 10.20
C ALA A 158 14.21 -3.83 11.57
N GLU A 159 13.48 -4.41 12.51
CA GLU A 159 13.49 -4.03 13.92
C GLU A 159 13.88 -5.24 14.77
N GLY A 160 14.95 -5.08 15.60
CA GLY A 160 15.51 -6.19 16.37
C GLY A 160 16.02 -7.34 15.50
N GLY A 161 16.58 -7.05 14.31
CA GLY A 161 17.10 -8.05 13.35
C GLY A 161 16.03 -8.86 12.62
N ARG A 162 14.76 -8.48 12.71
CA ARG A 162 13.62 -9.16 12.06
C ARG A 162 12.83 -8.17 11.21
N PRO A 163 12.36 -8.57 10.00
CA PRO A 163 11.58 -7.69 9.14
C PRO A 163 10.33 -7.14 9.82
N VAL A 164 10.02 -5.87 9.54
CA VAL A 164 8.77 -5.21 9.90
C VAL A 164 7.75 -5.55 8.82
N THR A 165 6.77 -6.39 9.15
CA THR A 165 5.74 -6.84 8.20
C THR A 165 4.36 -6.86 8.85
N ALA A 166 3.30 -6.71 8.06
CA ALA A 166 1.92 -6.84 8.53
C ALA A 166 1.66 -8.20 9.20
N THR A 167 2.24 -9.28 8.67
CA THR A 167 2.14 -10.64 9.25
C THR A 167 2.76 -10.69 10.66
N ARG A 168 3.94 -10.11 10.88
CA ARG A 168 4.57 -10.04 12.20
C ARG A 168 3.71 -9.23 13.17
N ILE A 169 3.16 -8.11 12.72
CA ILE A 169 2.30 -7.26 13.56
C ILE A 169 1.01 -8.01 13.96
N ARG A 170 0.36 -8.71 13.01
CA ARG A 170 -0.81 -9.56 13.31
C ARG A 170 -0.48 -10.64 14.34
N GLY A 171 0.69 -11.27 14.24
CA GLY A 171 1.18 -12.23 15.22
C GLY A 171 1.27 -11.64 16.62
N LEU A 172 1.95 -10.49 16.76
CA LEU A 172 2.10 -9.77 18.04
C LEU A 172 0.73 -9.40 18.66
N LEU A 173 -0.19 -8.90 17.85
CA LEU A 173 -1.54 -8.56 18.33
C LEU A 173 -2.31 -9.80 18.79
N SER A 174 -2.19 -10.93 18.09
CA SER A 174 -2.84 -12.20 18.48
C SER A 174 -2.29 -12.78 19.78
N GLU A 175 -1.04 -12.47 20.12
CA GLU A 175 -0.36 -12.83 21.36
C GLU A 175 -0.61 -11.82 22.52
N GLY A 176 -1.37 -10.74 22.27
CA GLY A 176 -1.61 -9.68 23.24
C GLY A 176 -0.43 -8.70 23.43
N ARG A 177 0.57 -8.76 22.58
CA ARG A 177 1.82 -7.94 22.62
C ARG A 177 1.61 -6.59 21.90
N ALA A 178 0.58 -5.85 22.34
CA ALA A 178 0.13 -4.62 21.67
C ALA A 178 1.19 -3.51 21.66
N ARG A 179 2.06 -3.44 22.68
CA ARG A 179 3.16 -2.44 22.72
C ARG A 179 4.19 -2.70 21.62
N GLU A 180 4.62 -3.94 21.46
CA GLU A 180 5.57 -4.30 20.41
C GLU A 180 4.97 -4.16 19.00
N ALA A 181 3.67 -4.43 18.86
CA ALA A 181 2.96 -4.13 17.63
C ALA A 181 2.94 -2.61 17.34
N ALA A 182 2.74 -1.77 18.37
CA ALA A 182 2.77 -0.33 18.24
C ALA A 182 4.15 0.20 17.83
N ASP A 183 5.24 -0.39 18.34
CA ASP A 183 6.61 -0.05 17.95
C ASP A 183 6.81 -0.28 16.44
N LEU A 184 6.34 -1.40 15.89
CA LEU A 184 6.43 -1.71 14.46
C LEU A 184 5.49 -0.85 13.58
N LEU A 185 4.36 -0.41 14.16
CA LEU A 185 3.41 0.48 13.48
C LEU A 185 3.86 1.96 13.50
N GLY A 186 4.78 2.32 14.41
CA GLY A 186 5.16 3.70 14.71
C GLY A 186 4.03 4.50 15.38
N ARG A 187 2.98 3.82 15.89
CA ARG A 187 1.83 4.42 16.57
C ARG A 187 1.05 3.37 17.36
N PRO A 188 0.21 3.77 18.34
CA PRO A 188 -0.72 2.84 18.98
C PRO A 188 -1.61 2.11 17.96
N TYR A 189 -1.88 0.82 18.23
CA TYR A 189 -2.85 0.08 17.43
C TYR A 189 -4.26 0.55 17.75
N GLU A 190 -5.05 0.84 16.73
CA GLU A 190 -6.41 1.37 16.85
C GLU A 190 -7.43 0.32 16.43
N LEU A 191 -8.51 0.20 17.23
CA LEU A 191 -9.69 -0.59 16.89
C LEU A 191 -10.90 0.33 16.78
N SER A 192 -11.62 0.21 15.68
CA SER A 192 -12.89 0.93 15.47
C SER A 192 -14.04 -0.05 15.43
N GLY A 193 -15.18 0.35 16.03
CA GLY A 193 -16.37 -0.48 16.04
C GLY A 193 -17.59 0.25 16.61
N LEU A 194 -18.76 -0.35 16.42
CA LEU A 194 -20.01 0.16 17.00
C LEU A 194 -20.14 -0.33 18.44
N VAL A 195 -20.39 0.60 19.36
CA VAL A 195 -20.74 0.27 20.74
C VAL A 195 -22.17 -0.31 20.77
N ARG A 196 -22.30 -1.52 21.28
CA ARG A 196 -23.60 -2.18 21.48
C ARG A 196 -23.81 -2.45 22.97
N PRO A 197 -25.06 -2.47 23.45
CA PRO A 197 -25.35 -2.89 24.82
C PRO A 197 -24.79 -4.30 25.07
N GLY A 198 -24.01 -4.46 26.12
CA GLY A 198 -23.54 -5.75 26.60
C GLY A 198 -24.59 -6.52 27.39
N ARG A 199 -24.20 -7.62 28.03
CA ARG A 199 -25.11 -8.46 28.85
C ARG A 199 -25.65 -7.79 30.11
N GLY A 200 -25.17 -6.59 30.45
CA GLY A 200 -25.63 -5.83 31.61
C GLY A 200 -25.16 -6.40 32.96
N GLU A 201 -24.11 -7.23 32.96
CA GLU A 201 -23.58 -7.93 34.15
C GLU A 201 -22.85 -6.99 35.16
N GLY A 202 -22.69 -5.71 34.84
CA GLY A 202 -22.07 -4.69 35.70
C GLY A 202 -23.08 -3.71 36.32
N ARG A 203 -24.33 -4.08 36.44
CA ARG A 203 -25.37 -3.31 37.14
C ARG A 203 -25.69 -3.94 38.51
N ASP A 204 -24.76 -3.84 39.45
CA ASP A 204 -25.02 -3.96 40.89
C ASP A 204 -24.73 -2.64 41.56
#